data_585c6cef03983927298fa6914268f685
#
_entry.id   585c6cef03983927298fa6914268f685
#
_cell.length_a   1.000
_cell.length_b   1.000
_cell.length_c   1.000
_cell.angle_alpha   90.00
_cell.angle_beta   90.00
_cell.angle_gamma   90.00
#
_symmetry.space_group_name_H-M   'P 1'
#
loop_
_entity.id
_entity.type
_entity.pdbx_description
1 polymer ?
#
loop_
_entity_poly.entity_id
_entity_poly.type
_entity_poly.pdbx_seq_one_letter_code
_entity_poly.pdbx_strand_id
1 'polypeptide(L)'
;DVLGSRGLGDVYKRQADDSSKAGDSAKSDEDNKETSVKEEEDGDSSGKDSDDESEEDAEVTEASAGKIGVLLSDDDEDAKIDSEEMTSQIEDGGYEADVKNAGGDPALQISQIQEFIDEQVSALIIDPVDSYGLTDILKTAKEQEIPVISYDSLIRDTADINYYATYDTRAIGKDIAKEIIKKMDLDKAREDKKSYTIEFLMGSPDDNAALFLCNGIQEGLQEYLDDGTLVCKSGNTSFDDTGIMRWSETSAKTKLDSIISEFYAEEKAPDII
;
A
#
# COMPACT_ATOMS: atom_id res chain seq x y z
N ASP A 1 -13.83 -31.75 10.47
CA ASP A 1 -12.86 -31.17 9.53
C ASP A 1 -12.90 -29.68 9.73
N VAL A 2 -11.94 -29.20 10.54
CA VAL A 2 -11.79 -27.78 10.86
C VAL A 2 -10.87 -27.20 9.79
N LEU A 3 -11.44 -26.50 8.81
CA LEU A 3 -10.66 -25.61 7.94
C LEU A 3 -10.22 -24.43 8.80
N GLY A 4 -8.97 -24.48 9.27
CA GLY A 4 -8.37 -23.43 10.03
C GLY A 4 -8.32 -22.14 9.21
N SER A 5 -8.90 -21.07 9.75
CA SER A 5 -8.79 -19.72 9.26
C SER A 5 -7.31 -19.35 9.16
N ARG A 6 -6.77 -19.26 7.96
CA ARG A 6 -5.48 -18.63 7.71
C ARG A 6 -5.69 -17.13 7.84
N GLY A 7 -5.54 -16.63 9.05
CA GLY A 7 -5.62 -15.19 9.30
C GLY A 7 -4.48 -14.44 8.62
N LEU A 8 -4.68 -13.14 8.35
CA LEU A 8 -3.70 -12.21 7.79
C LEU A 8 -2.32 -12.28 8.47
N GLY A 9 -2.23 -12.73 9.71
CA GLY A 9 -0.96 -13.00 10.40
C GLY A 9 -0.01 -13.97 9.69
N ASP A 10 -0.52 -14.87 8.83
CA ASP A 10 0.30 -15.79 8.04
C ASP A 10 0.87 -15.13 6.78
N VAL A 11 0.23 -14.07 6.27
CA VAL A 11 0.72 -13.27 5.14
C VAL A 11 1.93 -12.45 5.59
N TYR A 12 1.86 -11.84 6.77
CA TYR A 12 2.97 -11.07 7.35
C TYR A 12 4.19 -11.94 7.67
N LYS A 13 4.01 -13.17 8.14
CA LYS A 13 5.11 -14.11 8.35
C LYS A 13 5.82 -14.50 7.06
N ARG A 14 5.10 -14.63 5.95
CA ARG A 14 5.72 -14.94 4.66
C ARG A 14 6.55 -13.78 4.12
N GLN A 15 6.12 -12.54 4.31
CA GLN A 15 6.89 -11.36 3.90
C GLN A 15 8.19 -11.22 4.69
N ALA A 16 8.18 -11.53 5.98
CA ALA A 16 9.38 -11.54 6.82
C ALA A 16 10.36 -12.68 6.47
N ASP A 17 9.84 -13.86 6.06
CA ASP A 17 10.66 -15.02 5.69
C ASP A 17 11.25 -14.90 4.26
N ASP A 18 10.58 -14.20 3.34
CA ASP A 18 11.06 -14.03 1.97
C ASP A 18 12.18 -12.99 1.85
N SER A 19 12.17 -11.97 2.69
CA SER A 19 13.26 -10.98 2.75
C SER A 19 14.57 -11.54 3.32
N SER A 20 14.52 -12.67 4.03
CA SER A 20 15.71 -13.34 4.58
C SER A 20 16.34 -14.39 3.65
N LYS A 21 15.70 -14.69 2.49
CA LYS A 21 16.17 -15.71 1.52
C LYS A 21 16.81 -15.18 0.24
N ALA A 22 16.92 -13.87 0.08
CA ALA A 22 17.52 -13.24 -1.11
C ALA A 22 19.03 -13.09 -1.03
N GLY A 23 19.73 -14.04 -0.45
CA GLY A 23 21.17 -14.05 -0.39
C GLY A 23 21.73 -15.47 -0.23
N ASP A 24 21.75 -16.23 -1.25
CA ASP A 24 22.77 -17.20 -1.66
C ASP A 24 22.19 -18.25 -2.62
N SER A 25 22.63 -18.28 -3.87
CA SER A 25 22.94 -19.45 -4.66
C SER A 25 23.11 -19.10 -6.13
N ALA A 26 24.36 -18.95 -6.53
CA ALA A 26 24.79 -19.23 -7.88
C ALA A 26 25.35 -20.64 -7.90
N LYS A 27 24.86 -21.49 -8.80
CA LYS A 27 25.59 -22.41 -9.73
C LYS A 27 24.79 -23.63 -10.11
N SER A 28 24.68 -23.77 -11.47
CA SER A 28 24.96 -24.93 -12.36
C SER A 28 24.16 -26.22 -12.09
N ASP A 29 23.66 -27.01 -13.05
CA ASP A 29 24.04 -27.33 -14.41
C ASP A 29 22.88 -28.09 -15.12
N GLU A 30 22.83 -27.93 -16.42
CA GLU A 30 22.47 -28.81 -17.53
C GLU A 30 21.73 -30.16 -17.28
N ASP A 31 20.64 -30.43 -18.01
CA ASP A 31 20.61 -31.38 -19.12
C ASP A 31 19.19 -31.61 -19.71
N ASN A 32 19.01 -31.23 -20.94
CA ASN A 32 18.64 -31.98 -22.15
C ASN A 32 17.55 -33.08 -22.09
N LYS A 33 16.42 -32.90 -22.77
CA LYS A 33 16.05 -33.82 -23.85
C LYS A 33 14.87 -33.36 -24.70
N GLU A 34 15.16 -33.19 -25.98
CA GLU A 34 14.24 -33.16 -27.12
C GLU A 34 13.30 -34.38 -27.18
N THR A 35 12.10 -34.21 -27.71
CA THR A 35 11.58 -35.12 -28.73
C THR A 35 10.55 -34.41 -29.61
N SER A 36 10.85 -34.43 -30.85
CA SER A 36 10.17 -33.91 -32.02
C SER A 36 9.11 -34.88 -32.59
N VAL A 37 8.35 -34.31 -33.59
CA VAL A 37 7.77 -34.99 -34.81
C VAL A 37 6.25 -35.27 -34.66
N LYS A 38 5.35 -34.97 -35.58
CA LYS A 38 5.36 -34.76 -37.06
C LYS A 38 4.05 -34.12 -37.50
N GLU A 39 4.16 -33.42 -38.61
CA GLU A 39 3.18 -32.97 -39.58
C GLU A 39 2.28 -34.11 -40.16
N GLU A 40 1.10 -33.74 -40.67
CA GLU A 40 0.59 -34.09 -42.00
C GLU A 40 -0.64 -33.26 -42.34
N GLU A 41 -0.62 -32.64 -43.35
CA GLU A 41 -1.18 -32.11 -44.56
C GLU A 41 -2.49 -32.77 -45.06
N ASP A 42 -3.23 -31.94 -45.73
CA ASP A 42 -3.90 -31.99 -47.03
C ASP A 42 -5.43 -31.84 -47.05
N GLY A 43 -5.87 -30.94 -47.97
CA GLY A 43 -7.02 -31.14 -48.80
C GLY A 43 -7.95 -29.95 -49.09
N ASP A 44 -7.53 -29.12 -50.02
CA ASP A 44 -8.18 -28.45 -51.17
C ASP A 44 -9.70 -28.70 -51.41
N SER A 45 -10.48 -27.60 -51.68
CA SER A 45 -11.30 -27.40 -52.86
C SER A 45 -12.19 -26.14 -52.83
N SER A 46 -11.81 -25.20 -53.66
CA SER A 46 -12.52 -24.27 -54.56
C SER A 46 -14.05 -24.10 -54.56
N GLY A 47 -14.46 -22.81 -54.77
CA GLY A 47 -15.72 -22.39 -55.44
C GLY A 47 -16.23 -21.03 -55.04
N LYS A 48 -15.83 -20.02 -55.65
CA LYS A 48 -16.30 -18.93 -56.54
C LYS A 48 -17.69 -18.26 -56.26
N ASP A 49 -17.58 -16.90 -56.24
CA ASP A 49 -18.42 -15.79 -56.73
C ASP A 49 -19.72 -15.54 -55.96
N SER A 50 -20.00 -14.32 -55.49
CA SER A 50 -20.13 -13.00 -56.13
C SER A 50 -20.56 -11.91 -55.13
N ASP A 51 -19.99 -10.75 -55.30
CA ASP A 51 -20.39 -9.36 -55.02
C ASP A 51 -21.71 -9.12 -54.27
N ASP A 52 -21.64 -8.33 -53.18
CA ASP A 52 -22.30 -7.02 -53.08
C ASP A 52 -21.66 -6.17 -51.95
N GLU A 53 -21.33 -4.94 -52.30
CA GLU A 53 -20.77 -3.90 -51.40
C GLU A 53 -21.89 -3.40 -50.48
N SER A 54 -21.65 -3.38 -49.18
CA SER A 54 -22.05 -2.27 -48.32
C SER A 54 -21.08 -2.22 -47.14
N GLU A 55 -20.08 -1.32 -47.24
CA GLU A 55 -19.30 -0.85 -46.10
C GLU A 55 -20.27 -0.09 -45.18
N GLU A 56 -20.82 -0.74 -44.18
CA GLU A 56 -21.16 -0.14 -42.93
C GLU A 56 -19.96 -0.28 -42.02
N ASP A 57 -19.24 0.83 -41.81
CA ASP A 57 -18.33 1.03 -40.70
C ASP A 57 -19.10 0.78 -39.40
N ALA A 58 -19.22 -0.46 -38.99
CA ALA A 58 -19.55 -0.79 -37.63
C ALA A 58 -18.29 -0.51 -36.82
N GLU A 59 -18.24 0.65 -36.20
CA GLU A 59 -17.41 0.90 -35.05
C GLU A 59 -17.66 -0.26 -34.09
N VAL A 60 -16.74 -1.22 -34.04
CA VAL A 60 -16.73 -2.27 -33.05
C VAL A 60 -16.32 -1.58 -31.77
N THR A 61 -17.29 -1.03 -31.05
CA THR A 61 -17.10 -0.69 -29.65
C THR A 61 -16.85 -2.01 -28.95
N GLU A 62 -15.60 -2.31 -28.64
CA GLU A 62 -15.27 -3.42 -27.76
C GLU A 62 -16.12 -3.20 -26.49
N ALA A 63 -17.00 -4.14 -26.20
CA ALA A 63 -17.79 -4.08 -24.98
C ALA A 63 -16.78 -4.11 -23.82
N SER A 64 -16.86 -3.11 -22.93
CA SER A 64 -15.95 -3.04 -21.78
C SER A 64 -16.06 -4.34 -20.97
N ALA A 65 -14.96 -4.79 -20.39
CA ALA A 65 -14.91 -6.01 -19.57
C ALA A 65 -15.71 -5.88 -18.26
N GLY A 66 -16.30 -4.72 -17.99
CA GLY A 66 -17.08 -4.38 -16.81
C GLY A 66 -16.61 -3.07 -16.18
N LYS A 67 -17.24 -2.66 -15.08
CA LYS A 67 -16.91 -1.46 -14.33
C LYS A 67 -16.09 -1.82 -13.09
N ILE A 68 -15.06 -1.05 -12.77
CA ILE A 68 -14.32 -1.11 -11.50
C ILE A 68 -14.63 0.15 -10.70
N GLY A 69 -15.14 -0.05 -9.47
CA GLY A 69 -15.37 1.02 -8.52
C GLY A 69 -14.11 1.33 -7.72
N VAL A 70 -13.66 2.57 -7.76
CA VAL A 70 -12.53 3.07 -6.97
C VAL A 70 -13.05 4.05 -5.93
N LEU A 71 -12.65 3.86 -4.67
CA LEU A 71 -13.02 4.73 -3.56
C LEU A 71 -11.76 5.26 -2.89
N LEU A 72 -11.58 6.57 -2.94
CA LEU A 72 -10.48 7.28 -2.30
C LEU A 72 -10.94 7.89 -0.98
N SER A 73 -10.05 7.93 -0.01
CA SER A 73 -10.34 8.39 1.34
C SER A 73 -10.48 9.91 1.44
N ASP A 74 -9.65 10.66 0.71
CA ASP A 74 -9.56 12.12 0.78
C ASP A 74 -9.57 12.74 -0.62
N ASP A 75 -9.68 14.08 -0.72
CA ASP A 75 -9.71 14.85 -1.96
C ASP A 75 -8.46 15.74 -2.16
N ASP A 76 -7.37 15.40 -1.51
CA ASP A 76 -6.10 16.11 -1.59
C ASP A 76 -5.40 15.96 -2.97
N GLU A 77 -4.18 16.45 -3.09
CA GLU A 77 -3.44 16.41 -4.35
C GLU A 77 -3.00 15.00 -4.72
N ASP A 78 -2.67 14.18 -3.72
CA ASP A 78 -2.23 12.80 -3.93
C ASP A 78 -3.42 11.93 -4.39
N ALA A 79 -4.60 12.10 -3.80
CA ALA A 79 -5.83 11.43 -4.23
C ALA A 79 -6.20 11.76 -5.69
N LYS A 80 -5.93 12.98 -6.16
CA LYS A 80 -6.15 13.34 -7.58
C LYS A 80 -5.19 12.63 -8.51
N ILE A 81 -3.91 12.53 -8.14
CA ILE A 81 -2.90 11.79 -8.90
C ILE A 81 -3.30 10.32 -8.97
N ASP A 82 -3.67 9.71 -7.84
CA ASP A 82 -4.11 8.32 -7.78
C ASP A 82 -5.36 8.08 -8.63
N SER A 83 -6.34 9.00 -8.59
CA SER A 83 -7.55 8.93 -9.42
C SER A 83 -7.24 8.92 -10.91
N GLU A 84 -6.36 9.82 -11.36
CA GLU A 84 -5.98 9.93 -12.78
C GLU A 84 -5.22 8.68 -13.24
N GLU A 85 -4.25 8.21 -12.45
CA GLU A 85 -3.43 7.06 -12.79
C GLU A 85 -4.25 5.76 -12.75
N MET A 86 -5.07 5.54 -11.73
CA MET A 86 -5.93 4.36 -11.64
C MET A 86 -6.94 4.32 -12.78
N THR A 87 -7.56 5.46 -13.12
CA THR A 87 -8.47 5.55 -14.26
C THR A 87 -7.76 5.11 -15.53
N SER A 88 -6.58 5.67 -15.81
CA SER A 88 -5.80 5.32 -17.00
C SER A 88 -5.47 3.82 -17.05
N GLN A 89 -4.99 3.24 -15.96
CA GLN A 89 -4.60 1.83 -15.91
C GLN A 89 -5.80 0.87 -16.02
N ILE A 90 -6.94 1.22 -15.43
CA ILE A 90 -8.18 0.45 -15.50
C ILE A 90 -8.72 0.46 -16.93
N GLU A 91 -8.73 1.63 -17.59
CA GLU A 91 -9.21 1.78 -18.97
C GLU A 91 -8.27 1.09 -19.96
N ASP A 92 -6.96 1.17 -19.78
CA ASP A 92 -5.97 0.42 -20.56
C ASP A 92 -6.13 -1.10 -20.41
N GLY A 93 -6.66 -1.55 -19.26
CA GLY A 93 -7.07 -2.93 -19.00
C GLY A 93 -8.39 -3.34 -19.66
N GLY A 94 -9.09 -2.44 -20.35
CA GLY A 94 -10.36 -2.68 -21.02
C GLY A 94 -11.59 -2.61 -20.11
N TYR A 95 -11.45 -2.09 -18.89
CA TYR A 95 -12.54 -1.86 -17.94
C TYR A 95 -12.99 -0.39 -17.95
N GLU A 96 -14.20 -0.13 -17.49
CA GLU A 96 -14.67 1.22 -17.15
C GLU A 96 -14.23 1.58 -15.73
N ALA A 97 -13.61 2.73 -15.52
CA ALA A 97 -13.27 3.23 -14.19
C ALA A 97 -14.36 4.18 -13.68
N ASP A 98 -14.84 3.97 -12.45
CA ASP A 98 -15.70 4.92 -11.74
C ASP A 98 -15.06 5.24 -10.38
N VAL A 99 -14.57 6.48 -10.25
CA VAL A 99 -13.82 6.93 -9.07
C VAL A 99 -14.69 7.84 -8.22
N LYS A 100 -14.85 7.48 -6.95
CA LYS A 100 -15.55 8.29 -5.95
C LYS A 100 -14.60 8.67 -4.82
N ASN A 101 -14.83 9.81 -4.23
CA ASN A 101 -14.03 10.34 -3.13
C ASN A 101 -14.90 10.59 -1.91
N ALA A 102 -14.46 10.17 -0.75
CA ALA A 102 -15.20 10.30 0.50
C ALA A 102 -14.90 11.60 1.27
N GLY A 103 -13.84 12.34 0.90
CA GLY A 103 -13.47 13.61 1.55
C GLY A 103 -13.31 13.48 3.06
N GLY A 104 -12.76 12.36 3.54
CA GLY A 104 -12.57 12.07 4.96
C GLY A 104 -13.83 11.65 5.72
N ASP A 105 -14.98 11.42 5.04
CA ASP A 105 -16.23 11.02 5.68
C ASP A 105 -16.47 9.49 5.56
N PRO A 106 -16.31 8.70 6.66
CA PRO A 106 -16.51 7.27 6.64
C PRO A 106 -17.95 6.85 6.26
N ALA A 107 -18.95 7.65 6.64
CA ALA A 107 -20.34 7.32 6.33
C ALA A 107 -20.65 7.53 4.84
N LEU A 108 -20.06 8.56 4.25
CA LEU A 108 -20.14 8.77 2.81
C LEU A 108 -19.46 7.62 2.06
N GLN A 109 -18.26 7.18 2.49
CA GLN A 109 -17.57 6.06 1.87
C GLN A 109 -18.40 4.78 1.88
N ILE A 110 -19.01 4.43 3.02
CA ILE A 110 -19.91 3.26 3.12
C ILE A 110 -21.09 3.37 2.13
N SER A 111 -21.67 4.56 2.00
CA SER A 111 -22.76 4.79 1.03
C SER A 111 -22.29 4.60 -0.41
N GLN A 112 -21.10 5.09 -0.75
CA GLN A 112 -20.50 4.94 -2.08
C GLN A 112 -20.16 3.49 -2.39
N ILE A 113 -19.68 2.71 -1.40
CA ILE A 113 -19.46 1.26 -1.55
C ILE A 113 -20.78 0.56 -1.85
N GLN A 114 -21.87 0.90 -1.12
CA GLN A 114 -23.18 0.31 -1.36
C GLN A 114 -23.69 0.61 -2.77
N GLU A 115 -23.52 1.82 -3.27
CA GLU A 115 -23.89 2.18 -4.66
C GLU A 115 -23.16 1.29 -5.66
N PHE A 116 -21.86 1.07 -5.52
CA PHE A 116 -21.12 0.18 -6.41
C PHE A 116 -21.55 -1.29 -6.31
N ILE A 117 -21.89 -1.74 -5.10
CA ILE A 117 -22.45 -3.09 -4.90
C ILE A 117 -23.80 -3.22 -5.63
N ASP A 118 -24.66 -2.21 -5.53
CA ASP A 118 -25.98 -2.19 -6.21
C ASP A 118 -25.81 -2.13 -7.74
N GLU A 119 -24.77 -1.48 -8.24
CA GLU A 119 -24.40 -1.44 -9.66
C GLU A 119 -23.74 -2.75 -10.14
N GLN A 120 -23.41 -3.67 -9.25
CA GLN A 120 -22.74 -4.94 -9.55
C GLN A 120 -21.39 -4.73 -10.28
N VAL A 121 -20.54 -3.85 -9.77
CA VAL A 121 -19.21 -3.61 -10.34
C VAL A 121 -18.37 -4.89 -10.34
N SER A 122 -17.42 -4.99 -11.25
CA SER A 122 -16.53 -6.16 -11.39
C SER A 122 -15.53 -6.32 -10.27
N ALA A 123 -15.14 -5.21 -9.63
CA ALA A 123 -14.27 -5.17 -8.46
C ALA A 123 -14.38 -3.82 -7.75
N LEU A 124 -13.95 -3.80 -6.48
CA LEU A 124 -13.79 -2.59 -5.68
C LEU A 124 -12.31 -2.41 -5.33
N ILE A 125 -11.81 -1.19 -5.52
CA ILE A 125 -10.52 -0.73 -5.00
C ILE A 125 -10.84 0.32 -3.94
N ILE A 126 -10.42 0.10 -2.70
CA ILE A 126 -10.81 0.94 -1.57
C ILE A 126 -9.57 1.38 -0.80
N ASP A 127 -9.34 2.70 -0.78
CA ASP A 127 -8.53 3.35 0.22
C ASP A 127 -9.44 3.76 1.39
N PRO A 128 -9.35 3.11 2.57
CA PRO A 128 -10.35 3.29 3.62
C PRO A 128 -10.16 4.59 4.40
N VAL A 129 -11.23 5.37 4.56
CA VAL A 129 -11.28 6.50 5.52
C VAL A 129 -11.16 6.01 6.96
N ASP A 130 -11.79 4.87 7.25
CA ASP A 130 -11.73 4.18 8.54
C ASP A 130 -11.42 2.70 8.29
N SER A 131 -10.21 2.30 8.65
CA SER A 131 -9.74 0.93 8.44
C SER A 131 -10.55 -0.14 9.19
N TYR A 132 -11.35 0.22 10.19
CA TYR A 132 -12.15 -0.71 11.00
C TYR A 132 -13.65 -0.68 10.70
N GLY A 133 -14.13 0.37 10.04
CA GLY A 133 -15.57 0.64 9.86
C GLY A 133 -16.25 -0.15 8.74
N LEU A 134 -15.54 -0.93 7.93
CA LEU A 134 -16.05 -1.48 6.67
C LEU A 134 -16.51 -2.94 6.74
N THR A 135 -16.40 -3.61 7.89
CA THR A 135 -16.67 -5.06 8.04
C THR A 135 -18.03 -5.48 7.48
N ASP A 136 -19.09 -4.78 7.83
CA ASP A 136 -20.45 -5.17 7.43
C ASP A 136 -20.70 -4.97 5.93
N ILE A 137 -20.24 -3.85 5.37
CA ILE A 137 -20.45 -3.56 3.95
C ILE A 137 -19.61 -4.48 3.05
N LEU A 138 -18.39 -4.86 3.48
CA LEU A 138 -17.57 -5.80 2.73
C LEU A 138 -18.13 -7.22 2.73
N LYS A 139 -18.84 -7.61 3.80
CA LYS A 139 -19.58 -8.85 3.81
C LYS A 139 -20.68 -8.84 2.74
N THR A 140 -21.34 -7.71 2.53
CA THR A 140 -22.33 -7.54 1.45
C THR A 140 -21.68 -7.66 0.07
N ALA A 141 -20.52 -7.03 -0.14
CA ALA A 141 -19.77 -7.16 -1.39
C ALA A 141 -19.39 -8.63 -1.67
N LYS A 142 -18.94 -9.35 -0.66
CA LYS A 142 -18.62 -10.79 -0.77
C LYS A 142 -19.85 -11.63 -1.10
N GLU A 143 -21.01 -11.38 -0.50
CA GLU A 143 -22.26 -12.08 -0.79
C GLU A 143 -22.71 -11.88 -2.25
N GLN A 144 -22.29 -10.78 -2.87
CA GLN A 144 -22.49 -10.46 -4.29
C GLN A 144 -21.31 -10.92 -5.19
N GLU A 145 -20.34 -11.63 -4.62
CA GLU A 145 -19.15 -12.13 -5.32
C GLU A 145 -18.27 -11.01 -5.93
N ILE A 146 -18.35 -9.78 -5.41
CA ILE A 146 -17.54 -8.64 -5.84
C ILE A 146 -16.20 -8.68 -5.10
N PRO A 147 -15.06 -8.88 -5.79
CA PRO A 147 -13.75 -8.88 -5.18
C PRO A 147 -13.36 -7.48 -4.70
N VAL A 148 -12.67 -7.44 -3.54
CA VAL A 148 -12.23 -6.20 -2.89
C VAL A 148 -10.71 -6.17 -2.81
N ILE A 149 -10.14 -5.04 -3.23
CA ILE A 149 -8.73 -4.70 -3.09
C ILE A 149 -8.65 -3.56 -2.08
N SER A 150 -7.99 -3.80 -0.94
CA SER A 150 -7.60 -2.72 -0.03
C SER A 150 -6.39 -2.00 -0.62
N TYR A 151 -6.47 -0.70 -0.80
CA TYR A 151 -5.42 0.13 -1.39
C TYR A 151 -4.82 1.05 -0.32
N ASP A 152 -3.54 1.29 -0.39
CA ASP A 152 -2.72 2.07 0.53
C ASP A 152 -2.85 1.58 1.99
N SER A 153 -3.95 1.89 2.67
CA SER A 153 -4.23 1.45 4.03
C SER A 153 -4.96 0.11 4.08
N LEU A 154 -4.58 -0.77 5.01
CA LEU A 154 -5.20 -2.08 5.16
C LEU A 154 -6.54 -1.98 5.88
N ILE A 155 -7.62 -2.44 5.23
CA ILE A 155 -8.92 -2.64 5.89
C ILE A 155 -8.79 -3.79 6.89
N ARG A 156 -9.21 -3.55 8.14
CA ARG A 156 -9.00 -4.44 9.30
C ARG A 156 -10.31 -5.06 9.78
N ASP A 157 -10.17 -6.04 10.70
CA ASP A 157 -11.28 -6.74 11.35
C ASP A 157 -12.25 -7.44 10.39
N THR A 158 -11.79 -7.74 9.17
CA THR A 158 -12.52 -8.48 8.16
C THR A 158 -11.63 -9.48 7.45
N ALA A 159 -12.22 -10.58 6.97
CA ALA A 159 -11.59 -11.55 6.08
C ALA A 159 -12.10 -11.43 4.63
N ASP A 160 -12.89 -10.38 4.34
CA ASP A 160 -13.63 -10.21 3.09
C ASP A 160 -12.93 -9.25 2.11
N ILE A 161 -11.60 -9.11 2.24
CA ILE A 161 -10.71 -8.53 1.26
C ILE A 161 -9.97 -9.63 0.50
N ASN A 162 -9.79 -9.45 -0.80
CA ASN A 162 -9.14 -10.43 -1.67
C ASN A 162 -7.66 -10.12 -1.89
N TYR A 163 -7.33 -8.83 -1.97
CA TYR A 163 -5.97 -8.34 -2.21
C TYR A 163 -5.70 -7.09 -1.39
N TYR A 164 -4.42 -6.87 -1.10
CA TYR A 164 -3.92 -5.65 -0.49
C TYR A 164 -2.78 -5.11 -1.34
N ALA A 165 -2.94 -3.89 -1.83
CA ALA A 165 -1.95 -3.16 -2.63
C ALA A 165 -1.42 -1.98 -1.82
N THR A 166 -0.13 -1.99 -1.52
CA THR A 166 0.55 -0.92 -0.77
C THR A 166 2.04 -0.91 -1.09
N TYR A 167 2.75 0.08 -0.57
CA TYR A 167 4.20 0.18 -0.66
C TYR A 167 4.90 -0.64 0.44
N ASP A 168 6.18 -1.01 0.23
CA ASP A 168 7.04 -1.51 1.31
C ASP A 168 7.46 -0.35 2.22
N THR A 169 6.54 0.09 3.08
CA THR A 169 6.76 1.22 3.98
C THR A 169 7.88 0.97 4.99
N ARG A 170 8.18 -0.30 5.32
CA ARG A 170 9.34 -0.63 6.15
C ARG A 170 10.66 -0.36 5.42
N ALA A 171 10.74 -0.70 4.12
CA ALA A 171 11.91 -0.36 3.30
C ALA A 171 12.06 1.16 3.17
N ILE A 172 10.95 1.89 2.95
CA ILE A 172 10.94 3.36 2.95
C ILE A 172 11.45 3.91 4.28
N GLY A 173 11.01 3.36 5.42
CA GLY A 173 11.51 3.75 6.74
C GLY A 173 13.02 3.57 6.90
N LYS A 174 13.57 2.47 6.39
CA LYS A 174 15.03 2.24 6.37
C LYS A 174 15.76 3.23 5.48
N ASP A 175 15.16 3.64 4.38
CA ASP A 175 15.76 4.63 3.48
C ASP A 175 15.74 6.04 4.12
N ILE A 176 14.69 6.40 4.84
CA ILE A 176 14.65 7.61 5.67
C ILE A 176 15.77 7.57 6.71
N ALA A 177 15.96 6.47 7.42
CA ALA A 177 17.04 6.32 8.39
C ALA A 177 18.41 6.50 7.73
N LYS A 178 18.65 5.91 6.56
CA LYS A 178 19.91 6.09 5.78
C LYS A 178 20.14 7.57 5.41
N GLU A 179 19.10 8.29 5.01
CA GLU A 179 19.24 9.72 4.70
C GLU A 179 19.53 10.57 5.95
N ILE A 180 18.94 10.22 7.09
CA ILE A 180 19.29 10.86 8.38
C ILE A 180 20.74 10.60 8.72
N ILE A 181 21.21 9.35 8.68
CA ILE A 181 22.60 8.96 8.97
C ILE A 181 23.55 9.77 8.09
N LYS A 182 23.27 9.83 6.80
CA LYS A 182 24.10 10.53 5.82
C LYS A 182 24.10 12.05 6.03
N LYS A 183 22.91 12.67 6.21
CA LYS A 183 22.79 14.14 6.35
C LYS A 183 23.40 14.66 7.64
N MET A 184 23.30 13.88 8.72
CA MET A 184 23.86 14.23 10.02
C MET A 184 25.30 13.74 10.21
N ASP A 185 25.86 12.99 9.24
CA ASP A 185 27.18 12.36 9.30
C ASP A 185 27.37 11.58 10.61
N LEU A 186 26.38 10.70 10.92
CA LEU A 186 26.29 10.03 12.23
C LEU A 186 27.48 9.10 12.47
N ASP A 187 28.05 8.47 11.44
CA ASP A 187 29.25 7.65 11.58
C ASP A 187 30.42 8.47 12.08
N LYS A 188 30.61 9.65 11.50
CA LYS A 188 31.66 10.57 11.96
C LYS A 188 31.36 11.16 13.34
N ALA A 189 30.08 11.46 13.61
CA ALA A 189 29.69 11.92 14.95
C ALA A 189 30.02 10.89 16.04
N ARG A 190 29.78 9.59 15.74
CA ARG A 190 30.16 8.47 16.61
C ARG A 190 31.67 8.42 16.87
N GLU A 191 32.48 8.51 15.81
CA GLU A 191 33.94 8.55 15.93
C GLU A 191 34.44 9.74 16.76
N ASP A 192 33.86 10.91 16.55
CA ASP A 192 34.15 12.16 17.23
C ASP A 192 33.54 12.24 18.65
N LYS A 193 32.75 11.22 19.08
CA LYS A 193 31.99 11.18 20.34
C LYS A 193 31.04 12.36 20.51
N LYS A 194 30.43 12.77 19.42
CA LYS A 194 29.42 13.82 19.36
C LYS A 194 28.02 13.18 19.39
N SER A 195 27.11 13.80 20.11
CA SER A 195 25.72 13.37 20.14
C SER A 195 24.82 14.39 19.47
N TYR A 196 23.72 13.91 18.85
CA TYR A 196 22.61 14.71 18.36
C TYR A 196 21.32 14.30 19.07
N THR A 197 20.40 15.22 19.18
CA THR A 197 19.07 14.96 19.73
C THR A 197 18.06 14.64 18.62
N ILE A 198 17.20 13.67 18.86
CA ILE A 198 16.13 13.26 17.94
C ILE A 198 14.82 13.09 18.71
N GLU A 199 13.71 13.51 18.10
CA GLU A 199 12.36 13.20 18.58
C GLU A 199 11.54 12.60 17.44
N PHE A 200 10.60 11.70 17.79
CA PHE A 200 9.79 10.98 16.82
C PHE A 200 8.34 11.42 16.90
N LEU A 201 7.78 11.77 15.75
CA LEU A 201 6.35 11.96 15.51
C LEU A 201 5.96 11.05 14.36
N MET A 202 5.28 9.96 14.67
CA MET A 202 4.92 8.94 13.69
C MET A 202 3.46 9.07 13.27
N GLY A 203 3.06 8.32 12.25
CA GLY A 203 1.72 8.34 11.72
C GLY A 203 0.64 7.77 12.64
N SER A 204 -0.54 7.51 12.10
CA SER A 204 -1.68 7.09 12.89
C SER A 204 -1.52 5.67 13.46
N PRO A 205 -1.83 5.44 14.77
CA PRO A 205 -1.76 4.10 15.37
C PRO A 205 -2.74 3.08 14.77
N ASP A 206 -3.76 3.52 14.09
CA ASP A 206 -4.71 2.67 13.36
C ASP A 206 -4.28 2.39 11.91
N ASP A 207 -3.21 3.06 11.44
CA ASP A 207 -2.61 2.82 10.14
C ASP A 207 -1.45 1.82 10.23
N ASN A 208 -1.61 0.70 9.55
CA ASN A 208 -0.61 -0.36 9.52
C ASN A 208 0.67 0.05 8.76
N ALA A 209 0.53 0.87 7.72
CA ALA A 209 1.67 1.38 6.95
C ALA A 209 2.56 2.28 7.83
N ALA A 210 1.95 3.12 8.69
CA ALA A 210 2.65 3.94 9.67
C ALA A 210 3.47 3.11 10.67
N LEU A 211 2.94 1.98 11.13
CA LEU A 211 3.67 1.07 12.02
C LEU A 211 4.91 0.48 11.33
N PHE A 212 4.79 0.03 10.08
CA PHE A 212 5.93 -0.53 9.35
C PHE A 212 6.97 0.54 9.01
N LEU A 213 6.54 1.75 8.65
CA LEU A 213 7.41 2.90 8.44
C LEU A 213 8.24 3.20 9.70
N CYS A 214 7.57 3.31 10.85
CA CYS A 214 8.20 3.53 12.15
C CYS A 214 9.25 2.44 12.46
N ASN A 215 8.86 1.17 12.30
CA ASN A 215 9.79 0.05 12.52
C ASN A 215 11.01 0.12 11.61
N GLY A 216 10.84 0.50 10.33
CA GLY A 216 11.95 0.68 9.39
C GLY A 216 12.91 1.78 9.82
N ILE A 217 12.40 2.94 10.25
CA ILE A 217 13.20 4.06 10.75
C ILE A 217 13.97 3.64 12.01
N GLN A 218 13.29 3.02 12.97
CA GLN A 218 13.90 2.59 14.22
C GLN A 218 14.99 1.55 13.99
N GLU A 219 14.74 0.54 13.18
CA GLU A 219 15.75 -0.47 12.83
C GLU A 219 17.00 0.16 12.20
N GLY A 220 16.81 1.16 11.33
CA GLY A 220 17.95 1.85 10.71
C GLY A 220 18.74 2.74 11.66
N LEU A 221 18.09 3.29 12.70
CA LEU A 221 18.73 4.21 13.65
C LEU A 221 19.12 3.54 15.00
N GLN A 222 18.70 2.29 15.23
CA GLN A 222 18.84 1.62 16.54
C GLN A 222 20.26 1.64 17.07
N GLU A 223 21.24 1.37 16.21
CA GLU A 223 22.65 1.34 16.61
C GLU A 223 23.13 2.69 17.16
N TYR A 224 22.67 3.81 16.59
CA TYR A 224 23.02 5.16 17.02
C TYR A 224 22.25 5.60 18.27
N LEU A 225 21.07 5.06 18.48
CA LEU A 225 20.31 5.25 19.74
C LEU A 225 20.96 4.47 20.89
N ASP A 226 21.39 3.23 20.63
CA ASP A 226 22.00 2.35 21.64
C ASP A 226 23.35 2.87 22.14
N ASP A 227 24.17 3.44 21.25
CA ASP A 227 25.50 3.96 21.61
C ASP A 227 25.49 5.44 22.06
N GLY A 228 24.32 6.10 21.99
CA GLY A 228 24.14 7.49 22.44
C GLY A 228 24.62 8.54 21.43
N THR A 229 24.92 8.15 20.19
CA THR A 229 25.14 9.11 19.09
C THR A 229 23.86 9.87 18.76
N LEU A 230 22.70 9.19 18.87
CA LEU A 230 21.37 9.80 18.87
C LEU A 230 20.74 9.68 20.26
N VAL A 231 20.15 10.76 20.75
CA VAL A 231 19.51 10.83 22.06
C VAL A 231 18.08 11.33 21.91
N CYS A 232 17.09 10.48 22.16
CA CYS A 232 15.70 10.88 22.29
C CYS A 232 15.46 11.35 23.72
N LYS A 233 15.40 12.67 23.95
CA LYS A 233 15.28 13.24 25.31
C LYS A 233 13.95 12.95 25.97
N SER A 234 12.87 12.88 25.19
CA SER A 234 11.56 12.50 25.72
C SER A 234 11.49 11.03 26.13
N GLY A 235 12.38 10.19 25.58
CA GLY A 235 12.32 8.74 25.72
C GLY A 235 11.21 8.07 24.89
N ASN A 236 10.44 8.84 24.14
CA ASN A 236 9.35 8.35 23.30
C ASN A 236 9.92 7.73 22.02
N THR A 237 10.17 6.45 22.02
CA THR A 237 10.72 5.72 20.88
C THR A 237 9.78 4.64 20.36
N SER A 238 8.77 4.20 21.13
CA SER A 238 7.80 3.22 20.66
C SER A 238 6.77 3.85 19.71
N PHE A 239 6.19 3.04 18.82
CA PHE A 239 5.11 3.52 17.94
C PHE A 239 3.90 4.03 18.75
N ASP A 240 3.56 3.35 19.86
CA ASP A 240 2.46 3.75 20.75
C ASP A 240 2.69 5.14 21.37
N ASP A 241 3.95 5.46 21.73
CA ASP A 241 4.31 6.74 22.32
C ASP A 241 4.42 7.86 21.29
N THR A 242 4.77 7.54 20.05
CA THR A 242 5.08 8.52 19.00
C THR A 242 3.94 8.74 18.01
N GLY A 243 2.95 7.85 17.99
CA GLY A 243 1.83 7.89 17.07
C GLY A 243 0.97 9.16 17.17
N ILE A 244 0.46 9.60 16.03
CA ILE A 244 -0.44 10.77 15.87
C ILE A 244 -1.74 10.28 15.26
N MET A 245 -2.77 10.16 16.09
CA MET A 245 -4.09 9.67 15.67
C MET A 245 -4.61 10.44 14.46
N ARG A 246 -5.04 9.69 13.43
CA ARG A 246 -5.59 10.22 12.17
C ARG A 246 -4.68 11.23 11.48
N TRP A 247 -3.37 11.08 11.62
CA TRP A 247 -2.39 11.99 11.02
C TRP A 247 -2.63 13.48 11.32
N SER A 248 -3.29 13.78 12.43
CA SER A 248 -3.74 15.13 12.79
C SER A 248 -2.58 16.09 12.98
N GLU A 249 -2.45 17.09 12.11
CA GLU A 249 -1.46 18.17 12.20
C GLU A 249 -1.55 18.91 13.56
N THR A 250 -2.77 19.21 14.01
CA THR A 250 -2.99 19.86 15.31
C THR A 250 -2.49 19.01 16.47
N SER A 251 -2.71 17.68 16.43
CA SER A 251 -2.23 16.78 17.48
C SER A 251 -0.71 16.65 17.43
N ALA A 252 -0.11 16.55 16.23
CA ALA A 252 1.34 16.51 16.05
C ALA A 252 1.99 17.78 16.60
N LYS A 253 1.46 18.95 16.25
CA LYS A 253 1.95 20.22 16.77
C LYS A 253 1.85 20.31 18.29
N THR A 254 0.73 19.93 18.87
CA THR A 254 0.53 19.95 20.33
C THR A 254 1.52 19.05 21.05
N LYS A 255 1.74 17.85 20.52
CA LYS A 255 2.71 16.88 21.05
C LYS A 255 4.13 17.42 20.96
N LEU A 256 4.52 17.97 19.82
CA LEU A 256 5.83 18.58 19.63
C LEU A 256 6.06 19.77 20.56
N ASP A 257 5.10 20.68 20.69
CA ASP A 257 5.18 21.84 21.60
C ASP A 257 5.37 21.38 23.06
N SER A 258 4.69 20.29 23.47
CA SER A 258 4.86 19.71 24.81
C SER A 258 6.27 19.14 25.00
N ILE A 259 6.77 18.37 24.05
CA ILE A 259 8.12 17.78 24.07
C ILE A 259 9.17 18.92 24.15
N ILE A 260 9.06 19.93 23.29
CA ILE A 260 10.01 21.07 23.28
C ILE A 260 9.98 21.79 24.63
N SER A 261 8.79 22.07 25.17
CA SER A 261 8.63 22.77 26.45
C SER A 261 9.24 22.01 27.63
N GLU A 262 9.11 20.67 27.64
CA GLU A 262 9.55 19.84 28.75
C GLU A 262 11.03 19.47 28.69
N PHE A 263 11.52 19.12 27.51
CA PHE A 263 12.85 18.51 27.35
C PHE A 263 13.87 19.44 26.67
N TYR A 264 13.44 20.51 25.99
CA TYR A 264 14.30 21.40 25.18
C TYR A 264 14.20 22.88 25.53
N ALA A 265 13.70 23.20 26.71
CA ALA A 265 13.49 24.60 27.13
C ALA A 265 14.75 25.48 27.00
N GLU A 266 15.95 24.91 27.19
CA GLU A 266 17.24 25.62 27.08
C GLU A 266 17.78 25.62 25.64
N GLU A 267 17.54 24.56 24.86
CA GLU A 267 18.08 24.35 23.52
C GLU A 267 17.15 24.81 22.40
N LYS A 268 15.89 25.08 22.71
CA LYS A 268 14.82 25.55 21.82
C LYS A 268 14.21 24.50 20.88
N ALA A 269 14.92 23.47 20.45
CA ALA A 269 14.44 22.39 19.58
C ALA A 269 15.40 21.21 19.58
N PRO A 270 14.96 19.99 19.25
CA PRO A 270 15.84 18.88 18.88
C PRO A 270 16.59 19.17 17.58
N ASP A 271 17.69 18.45 17.34
CA ASP A 271 18.46 18.54 16.10
C ASP A 271 17.72 17.86 14.93
N ILE A 272 16.88 16.85 15.24
CA ILE A 272 16.13 16.02 14.27
C ILE A 272 14.70 15.81 14.79
N ILE A 273 13.72 15.92 13.91
CA ILE A 273 12.32 15.56 14.15
C ILE A 273 11.86 14.67 13.02
#